data_1e2e208a8e7c9d562ddcda902fca7dd8
#
_entry.id   1e2e208a8e7c9d562ddcda902fca7dd8
#
_cell.length_a   1.000
_cell.length_b   1.000
_cell.length_c   1.000
_cell.angle_alpha   90.00
_cell.angle_beta   90.00
_cell.angle_gamma   90.00
#
_symmetry.space_group_name_H-M   'P 1'
#
loop_
_entity.id
_entity.type
_entity.pdbx_description
1 polymer ?
#
loop_
_entity_poly.entity_id
_entity_poly.type
_entity_poly.pdbx_seq_one_letter_code
_entity_poly.pdbx_strand_id
1 'polypeptide(L)'
;AGIVGYSQDSDRVSNLANLFPVIFFLVAALACLTTMTRMVEEQRTQIGALKAMGFSRLSISKKYIGYAFSASLAGGILGLALGCTLIPLVIANAFNIMYAIPTLEFKPQLGLYFGAVLAAVACTTGAALWACLSTLMSTPASLMRPRAPKAGKRVFLEYIRPVWRRLTFTWKVTMRNLFRYQRRFWMTVIGIGGCTALIVTGFGLHESIFSILNQQFYHVFLYDAILGLDKKAGADNLETVDGYLSGSPWVEDHLLTSQTLLEASTNGPAHDAYLFVVDDQERFMEFIQLGHRTDDEPVRLSGDGVVVTEKLSELLEVSVGDAITLDYDGRRVEARVADIAENYAYHYIYLSAECYQALFGEPSEHNAMLLRYADGAGEAESDTVSADLMAMDGVDSYSYIATLRDNFTDSMEAIDYAVVIIITAAAALAFVVLYN
;
A
#
# COMPACT_ATOMS: atom_id res chain seq x y z
N ALA A 1 4.47 -22.20 -5.37
CA ALA A 1 4.71 -20.77 -5.62
C ALA A 1 3.40 -19.98 -5.84
N GLY A 2 2.53 -20.32 -6.80
CA GLY A 2 1.32 -19.53 -7.12
C GLY A 2 0.29 -19.37 -5.99
N ILE A 3 0.09 -20.38 -5.14
CA ILE A 3 -0.87 -20.32 -4.02
C ILE A 3 -0.37 -19.40 -2.91
N VAL A 4 0.94 -19.38 -2.66
CA VAL A 4 1.54 -18.51 -1.62
C VAL A 4 1.49 -17.05 -2.07
N GLY A 5 1.79 -16.75 -3.33
CA GLY A 5 1.66 -15.40 -3.89
C GLY A 5 0.23 -14.86 -3.78
N TYR A 6 -0.77 -15.67 -4.18
CA TYR A 6 -2.17 -15.29 -4.08
C TYR A 6 -2.61 -14.99 -2.63
N SER A 7 -2.15 -15.78 -1.65
CA SER A 7 -2.50 -15.52 -0.24
C SER A 7 -1.87 -14.22 0.29
N GLN A 8 -0.64 -13.91 -0.09
CA GLN A 8 0.02 -12.66 0.30
C GLN A 8 -0.67 -11.42 -0.29
N ASP A 9 -1.07 -11.47 -1.55
CA ASP A 9 -1.80 -10.37 -2.20
C ASP A 9 -3.20 -10.20 -1.60
N SER A 10 -3.87 -11.29 -1.27
CA SER A 10 -5.16 -11.26 -0.55
C SER A 10 -5.04 -10.60 0.83
N ASP A 11 -3.97 -10.89 1.58
CA ASP A 11 -3.73 -10.30 2.90
C ASP A 11 -3.43 -8.80 2.82
N ARG A 12 -2.69 -8.35 1.80
CA ARG A 12 -2.44 -6.92 1.53
C ARG A 12 -3.74 -6.16 1.28
N VAL A 13 -4.60 -6.68 0.40
CA VAL A 13 -5.92 -6.09 0.11
C VAL A 13 -6.80 -6.09 1.36
N SER A 14 -6.76 -7.14 2.18
CA SER A 14 -7.53 -7.24 3.44
C SER A 14 -7.11 -6.16 4.45
N ASN A 15 -5.84 -5.86 4.57
CA ASN A 15 -5.35 -4.82 5.48
C ASN A 15 -5.84 -3.42 5.04
N LEU A 16 -5.83 -3.12 3.76
CA LEU A 16 -6.41 -1.90 3.21
C LEU A 16 -7.92 -1.83 3.46
N ALA A 17 -8.64 -2.94 3.25
CA ALA A 17 -10.07 -3.04 3.44
C ALA A 17 -10.53 -2.78 4.89
N ASN A 18 -9.68 -2.93 5.89
CA ASN A 18 -10.00 -2.66 7.28
C ASN A 18 -9.82 -1.18 7.67
N LEU A 19 -8.85 -0.49 7.12
CA LEU A 19 -8.51 0.89 7.50
C LEU A 19 -9.47 1.92 6.87
N PHE A 20 -9.71 1.82 5.58
CA PHE A 20 -10.47 2.82 4.83
C PHE A 20 -11.92 2.99 5.29
N PRO A 21 -12.72 1.93 5.57
CA PRO A 21 -14.10 2.07 6.03
C PRO A 21 -14.24 2.88 7.30
N VAL A 22 -13.29 2.80 8.24
CA VAL A 22 -13.32 3.56 9.49
C VAL A 22 -13.30 5.06 9.21
N ILE A 23 -12.42 5.50 8.31
CA ILE A 23 -12.30 6.91 7.93
C ILE A 23 -13.57 7.37 7.18
N PHE A 24 -14.06 6.56 6.23
CA PHE A 24 -15.30 6.85 5.51
C PHE A 24 -16.50 7.00 6.44
N PHE A 25 -16.68 6.09 7.40
CA PHE A 25 -17.79 6.18 8.37
C PHE A 25 -17.65 7.41 9.27
N LEU A 26 -16.44 7.77 9.68
CA LEU A 26 -16.20 8.96 10.49
C LEU A 26 -16.57 10.23 9.72
N VAL A 27 -16.13 10.37 8.48
CA VAL A 27 -16.45 11.53 7.63
C VAL A 27 -17.95 11.56 7.31
N ALA A 28 -18.57 10.43 6.99
CA ALA A 28 -20.03 10.33 6.77
C ALA A 28 -20.84 10.73 8.01
N ALA A 29 -20.41 10.32 9.20
CA ALA A 29 -21.03 10.72 10.46
C ALA A 29 -20.93 12.24 10.70
N LEU A 30 -19.75 12.83 10.40
CA LEU A 30 -19.57 14.29 10.52
C LEU A 30 -20.43 15.06 9.52
N ALA A 31 -20.52 14.59 8.27
CA ALA A 31 -21.41 15.17 7.26
C ALA A 31 -22.88 15.08 7.70
N CYS A 32 -23.32 13.92 8.17
CA CYS A 32 -24.65 13.72 8.73
C CYS A 32 -24.92 14.63 9.93
N LEU A 33 -23.97 14.72 10.86
CA LEU A 33 -24.08 15.59 12.05
C LEU A 33 -24.22 17.06 11.65
N THR A 34 -23.49 17.52 10.63
CA THR A 34 -23.57 18.89 10.11
C THR A 34 -24.93 19.16 9.50
N THR A 35 -25.39 18.31 8.59
CA THR A 35 -26.69 18.41 7.92
C THR A 35 -27.85 18.36 8.92
N MET A 36 -27.83 17.42 9.86
CA MET A 36 -28.89 17.29 10.86
C MET A 36 -28.90 18.47 11.83
N THR A 37 -27.74 18.98 12.24
CA THR A 37 -27.66 20.17 13.09
C THR A 37 -28.28 21.39 12.38
N ARG A 38 -27.98 21.58 11.10
CA ARG A 38 -28.55 22.65 10.28
C ARG A 38 -30.06 22.49 10.13
N MET A 39 -30.54 21.31 9.76
CA MET A 39 -31.97 21.03 9.59
C MET A 39 -32.76 21.26 10.88
N VAL A 40 -32.23 20.82 12.03
CA VAL A 40 -32.85 21.05 13.35
C VAL A 40 -32.81 22.53 13.73
N GLU A 41 -31.74 23.27 13.41
CA GLU A 41 -31.65 24.71 13.65
C GLU A 41 -32.64 25.51 12.79
N GLU A 42 -32.84 25.17 11.53
CA GLU A 42 -33.80 25.80 10.62
C GLU A 42 -35.26 25.60 11.09
N GLN A 43 -35.56 24.42 11.63
CA GLN A 43 -36.92 24.09 12.13
C GLN A 43 -37.11 24.40 13.64
N ARG A 44 -36.21 25.17 14.24
CA ARG A 44 -36.15 25.44 15.67
C ARG A 44 -37.47 26.00 16.24
N THR A 45 -38.13 26.93 15.53
CA THR A 45 -39.38 27.54 15.95
C THR A 45 -40.52 26.53 15.97
N GLN A 46 -40.62 25.63 14.97
CA GLN A 46 -41.59 24.55 14.94
C GLN A 46 -41.38 23.55 16.07
N ILE A 47 -40.11 23.20 16.34
CA ILE A 47 -39.72 22.35 17.48
C ILE A 47 -40.17 22.99 18.81
N GLY A 48 -39.97 24.28 18.94
CA GLY A 48 -40.37 25.05 20.11
C GLY A 48 -41.88 25.04 20.33
N ALA A 49 -42.67 25.21 19.26
CA ALA A 49 -44.13 25.16 19.29
C ALA A 49 -44.66 23.76 19.67
N LEU A 50 -44.11 22.70 19.03
CA LEU A 50 -44.48 21.30 19.39
C LEU A 50 -44.17 21.00 20.85
N LYS A 51 -43.03 21.45 21.36
CA LYS A 51 -42.63 21.26 22.74
C LYS A 51 -43.51 22.06 23.72
N ALA A 52 -43.98 23.24 23.33
CA ALA A 52 -44.89 24.05 24.11
C ALA A 52 -46.30 23.41 24.16
N MET A 53 -46.69 22.68 23.14
CA MET A 53 -47.92 21.89 23.11
C MET A 53 -47.85 20.56 23.90
N GLY A 54 -46.69 20.28 24.54
CA GLY A 54 -46.55 19.10 25.40
C GLY A 54 -46.01 17.84 24.71
N PHE A 55 -45.60 17.91 23.45
CA PHE A 55 -44.97 16.75 22.79
C PHE A 55 -43.67 16.38 23.46
N SER A 56 -43.46 15.07 23.67
CA SER A 56 -42.24 14.55 24.25
C SER A 56 -41.03 14.75 23.34
N ARG A 57 -39.84 14.84 23.92
CA ARG A 57 -38.56 14.99 23.16
C ARG A 57 -38.38 13.84 22.16
N LEU A 58 -38.73 12.61 22.58
CA LEU A 58 -38.62 11.43 21.71
C LEU A 58 -39.61 11.49 20.54
N SER A 59 -40.85 12.00 20.78
CA SER A 59 -41.84 12.14 19.71
C SER A 59 -41.43 13.13 18.64
N ILE A 60 -40.79 14.25 19.04
CA ILE A 60 -40.27 15.25 18.13
C ILE A 60 -39.04 14.70 17.39
N SER A 61 -38.14 13.97 18.07
CA SER A 61 -36.94 13.36 17.50
C SER A 61 -37.23 12.30 16.44
N LYS A 62 -38.32 11.56 16.54
CA LYS A 62 -38.73 10.49 15.61
C LYS A 62 -38.72 10.94 14.14
N LYS A 63 -39.14 12.16 13.85
CA LYS A 63 -39.13 12.72 12.49
C LYS A 63 -37.69 12.81 11.93
N TYR A 64 -36.74 13.34 12.69
CA TYR A 64 -35.38 13.56 12.28
C TYR A 64 -34.57 12.26 12.24
N ILE A 65 -34.76 11.42 13.24
CA ILE A 65 -34.15 10.09 13.29
C ILE A 65 -34.68 9.21 12.16
N GLY A 66 -35.99 9.24 11.89
CA GLY A 66 -36.62 8.51 10.79
C GLY A 66 -36.04 8.94 9.42
N TYR A 67 -35.85 10.23 9.23
CA TYR A 67 -35.20 10.75 8.02
C TYR A 67 -33.77 10.23 7.87
N ALA A 68 -32.93 10.36 8.90
CA ALA A 68 -31.56 9.88 8.87
C ALA A 68 -31.49 8.36 8.68
N PHE A 69 -32.36 7.62 9.36
CA PHE A 69 -32.45 6.16 9.23
C PHE A 69 -32.85 5.73 7.82
N SER A 70 -33.89 6.32 7.24
CA SER A 70 -34.37 5.95 5.90
C SER A 70 -33.34 6.31 4.83
N ALA A 71 -32.72 7.49 4.92
CA ALA A 71 -31.67 7.91 4.00
C ALA A 71 -30.44 7.01 4.10
N SER A 72 -30.01 6.66 5.32
CA SER A 72 -28.88 5.78 5.54
C SER A 72 -29.16 4.34 5.11
N LEU A 73 -30.36 3.84 5.34
CA LEU A 73 -30.77 2.50 4.90
C LEU A 73 -30.81 2.42 3.37
N ALA A 74 -31.42 3.40 2.70
CA ALA A 74 -31.45 3.45 1.24
C ALA A 74 -30.05 3.57 0.64
N GLY A 75 -29.20 4.47 1.20
CA GLY A 75 -27.80 4.61 0.80
C GLY A 75 -26.99 3.34 1.07
N GLY A 76 -27.25 2.66 2.20
CA GLY A 76 -26.60 1.40 2.53
C GLY A 76 -26.96 0.26 1.58
N ILE A 77 -28.22 0.14 1.18
CA ILE A 77 -28.68 -0.85 0.19
C ILE A 77 -28.07 -0.56 -1.19
N LEU A 78 -28.09 0.68 -1.63
CA LEU A 78 -27.48 1.08 -2.91
C LEU A 78 -25.95 0.88 -2.89
N GLY A 79 -25.29 1.28 -1.79
CA GLY A 79 -23.86 1.07 -1.61
C GLY A 79 -23.47 -0.41 -1.58
N LEU A 80 -24.31 -1.26 -0.95
CA LEU A 80 -24.12 -2.71 -0.95
C LEU A 80 -24.29 -3.28 -2.36
N ALA A 81 -25.33 -2.88 -3.09
CA ALA A 81 -25.59 -3.35 -4.45
C ALA A 81 -24.41 -3.00 -5.38
N LEU A 82 -23.94 -1.75 -5.35
CA LEU A 82 -22.79 -1.32 -6.16
C LEU A 82 -21.48 -1.95 -5.69
N GLY A 83 -21.23 -1.97 -4.39
CA GLY A 83 -20.00 -2.51 -3.81
C GLY A 83 -19.85 -4.03 -4.02
N CYS A 84 -20.93 -4.79 -3.92
CA CYS A 84 -20.89 -6.24 -4.13
C CYS A 84 -20.88 -6.67 -5.60
N THR A 85 -21.20 -5.78 -6.53
CA THR A 85 -21.17 -6.11 -7.96
C THR A 85 -19.97 -5.50 -8.67
N LEU A 86 -19.76 -4.20 -8.53
CA LEU A 86 -18.76 -3.47 -9.31
C LEU A 86 -17.33 -3.75 -8.81
N ILE A 87 -17.10 -3.67 -7.52
CA ILE A 87 -15.74 -3.82 -6.95
C ILE A 87 -15.20 -5.24 -7.14
N PRO A 88 -15.94 -6.32 -6.80
CA PRO A 88 -15.46 -7.67 -7.05
C PRO A 88 -15.25 -7.97 -8.54
N LEU A 89 -16.08 -7.41 -9.43
CA LEU A 89 -15.93 -7.60 -10.87
C LEU A 89 -14.62 -6.98 -11.39
N VAL A 90 -14.29 -5.77 -10.93
CA VAL A 90 -13.06 -5.07 -11.33
C VAL A 90 -11.83 -5.81 -10.80
N ILE A 91 -11.83 -6.17 -9.51
CA ILE A 91 -10.74 -6.92 -8.88
C ILE A 91 -10.59 -8.30 -9.51
N ALA A 92 -11.70 -8.99 -9.78
CA ALA A 92 -11.70 -10.29 -10.42
C ALA A 92 -11.08 -10.26 -11.83
N ASN A 93 -11.41 -9.24 -12.62
CA ASN A 93 -10.81 -9.07 -13.95
C ASN A 93 -9.30 -8.81 -13.87
N ALA A 94 -8.86 -8.01 -12.89
CA ALA A 94 -7.44 -7.76 -12.66
C ALA A 94 -6.69 -9.05 -12.26
N PHE A 95 -7.23 -9.83 -11.34
CA PHE A 95 -6.62 -11.11 -10.94
C PHE A 95 -6.68 -12.18 -12.02
N ASN A 96 -7.64 -12.15 -12.94
CA ASN A 96 -7.70 -13.11 -14.07
C ASN A 96 -6.58 -12.89 -15.10
N ILE A 97 -5.95 -11.72 -15.12
CA ILE A 97 -4.78 -11.46 -15.97
C ILE A 97 -3.56 -12.23 -15.43
N MET A 98 -3.42 -12.27 -14.09
CA MET A 98 -2.27 -12.86 -13.41
C MET A 98 -2.40 -14.36 -13.13
N TYR A 99 -3.59 -14.76 -12.72
CA TYR A 99 -3.86 -16.13 -12.26
C TYR A 99 -4.91 -16.75 -13.18
N ALA A 100 -4.61 -17.89 -13.78
CA ALA A 100 -5.60 -18.69 -14.52
C ALA A 100 -6.65 -19.25 -13.56
N ILE A 101 -7.57 -18.39 -13.06
CA ILE A 101 -8.63 -18.78 -12.14
C ILE A 101 -9.81 -19.30 -12.96
N PRO A 102 -10.10 -20.61 -12.92
CA PRO A 102 -11.09 -21.21 -13.82
C PRO A 102 -12.54 -20.72 -13.58
N THR A 103 -12.91 -20.35 -12.38
CA THR A 103 -14.23 -19.82 -12.04
C THR A 103 -14.18 -19.02 -10.72
N LEU A 104 -14.62 -17.77 -10.74
CA LEU A 104 -14.81 -16.97 -9.54
C LEU A 104 -16.16 -17.32 -8.90
N GLU A 105 -16.16 -18.09 -7.84
CA GLU A 105 -17.34 -18.31 -7.02
C GLU A 105 -17.52 -17.16 -6.02
N PHE A 106 -18.43 -16.25 -6.30
CA PHE A 106 -18.84 -15.24 -5.33
C PHE A 106 -19.65 -15.87 -4.21
N LYS A 107 -19.03 -16.13 -3.06
CA LYS A 107 -19.74 -16.55 -1.85
C LYS A 107 -20.16 -15.31 -1.05
N PRO A 108 -21.45 -14.93 -1.04
CA PRO A 108 -21.90 -13.75 -0.31
C PRO A 108 -21.71 -13.93 1.19
N GLN A 109 -20.85 -13.11 1.79
CA GLN A 109 -20.67 -13.07 3.24
C GLN A 109 -21.74 -12.21 3.90
N LEU A 110 -22.94 -12.76 4.07
CA LEU A 110 -24.10 -12.05 4.60
C LEU A 110 -23.81 -11.34 5.93
N GLY A 111 -22.99 -11.94 6.82
CA GLY A 111 -22.62 -11.33 8.09
C GLY A 111 -21.86 -10.01 7.93
N LEU A 112 -20.90 -9.95 7.01
CA LEU A 112 -20.13 -8.75 6.70
C LEU A 112 -21.01 -7.68 6.07
N TYR A 113 -21.89 -8.04 5.16
CA TYR A 113 -22.81 -7.11 4.49
C TYR A 113 -23.80 -6.48 5.47
N PHE A 114 -24.44 -7.30 6.32
CA PHE A 114 -25.30 -6.79 7.37
C PHE A 114 -24.54 -5.94 8.38
N GLY A 115 -23.32 -6.34 8.75
CA GLY A 115 -22.46 -5.60 9.65
C GLY A 115 -22.11 -4.20 9.10
N ALA A 116 -21.75 -4.10 7.83
CA ALA A 116 -21.42 -2.83 7.18
C ALA A 116 -22.63 -1.87 7.11
N VAL A 117 -23.80 -2.37 6.68
CA VAL A 117 -25.03 -1.57 6.65
C VAL A 117 -25.46 -1.15 8.05
N LEU A 118 -25.39 -2.06 9.03
CA LEU A 118 -25.71 -1.76 10.43
C LEU A 118 -24.77 -0.68 11.00
N ALA A 119 -23.46 -0.78 10.73
CA ALA A 119 -22.49 0.22 11.16
C ALA A 119 -22.77 1.59 10.53
N ALA A 120 -23.06 1.65 9.23
CA ALA A 120 -23.43 2.89 8.53
C ALA A 120 -24.70 3.52 9.13
N VAL A 121 -25.75 2.74 9.32
CA VAL A 121 -27.01 3.19 9.91
C VAL A 121 -26.82 3.62 11.36
N ALA A 122 -26.08 2.87 12.17
CA ALA A 122 -25.82 3.23 13.56
C ALA A 122 -25.03 4.53 13.67
N CYS A 123 -23.99 4.72 12.84
CA CYS A 123 -23.14 5.89 12.83
C CYS A 123 -23.92 7.16 12.45
N THR A 124 -24.68 7.12 11.35
CA THR A 124 -25.45 8.26 10.86
C THR A 124 -26.66 8.58 11.74
N THR A 125 -27.40 7.55 12.18
CA THR A 125 -28.55 7.71 13.08
C THR A 125 -28.11 8.19 14.46
N GLY A 126 -26.96 7.71 14.97
CA GLY A 126 -26.35 8.18 16.21
C GLY A 126 -25.95 9.65 16.14
N ALA A 127 -25.34 10.08 15.03
CA ALA A 127 -25.01 11.49 14.79
C ALA A 127 -26.27 12.37 14.73
N ALA A 128 -27.33 11.92 14.05
CA ALA A 128 -28.60 12.61 13.98
C ALA A 128 -29.27 12.70 15.36
N LEU A 129 -29.26 11.64 16.14
CA LEU A 129 -29.77 11.60 17.52
C LEU A 129 -29.04 12.62 18.41
N TRP A 130 -27.70 12.65 18.34
CA TRP A 130 -26.90 13.64 19.08
C TRP A 130 -27.26 15.08 18.69
N ALA A 131 -27.37 15.39 17.39
CA ALA A 131 -27.72 16.71 16.90
C ALA A 131 -29.11 17.14 17.40
N CYS A 132 -30.07 16.21 17.34
CA CYS A 132 -31.44 16.45 17.75
C CYS A 132 -31.55 16.67 19.26
N LEU A 133 -30.99 15.77 20.07
CA LEU A 133 -31.05 15.85 21.52
C LEU A 133 -30.38 17.12 22.07
N SER A 134 -29.24 17.51 21.49
CA SER A 134 -28.54 18.73 21.89
C SER A 134 -29.40 20.00 21.76
N THR A 135 -30.27 20.07 20.74
CA THR A 135 -31.19 21.21 20.54
C THR A 135 -32.47 21.06 21.38
N LEU A 136 -33.00 19.84 21.53
CA LEU A 136 -34.21 19.57 22.31
C LEU A 136 -34.01 19.70 23.83
N MET A 137 -32.78 19.80 24.32
CA MET A 137 -32.51 20.12 25.74
C MET A 137 -32.85 21.57 26.08
N SER A 138 -32.96 22.47 25.11
CA SER A 138 -33.33 23.88 25.33
C SER A 138 -34.79 24.04 25.70
N THR A 139 -35.15 25.08 26.46
CA THR A 139 -36.53 25.38 26.86
C THR A 139 -37.39 25.83 25.65
N PRO A 140 -38.73 25.58 25.62
CA PRO A 140 -39.59 26.01 24.53
C PRO A 140 -39.49 27.50 24.23
N ALA A 141 -39.51 28.34 25.27
CA ALA A 141 -39.41 29.78 25.14
C ALA A 141 -38.08 30.23 24.49
N SER A 142 -36.95 29.52 24.78
CA SER A 142 -35.66 29.82 24.15
C SER A 142 -35.59 29.35 22.71
N LEU A 143 -36.33 28.32 22.32
CA LEU A 143 -36.43 27.83 20.96
C LEU A 143 -37.24 28.74 20.05
N MET A 144 -38.26 29.38 20.57
CA MET A 144 -39.14 30.30 19.82
C MET A 144 -38.56 31.71 19.65
N ARG A 145 -37.58 32.10 20.47
CA ARG A 145 -36.90 33.39 20.34
C ARG A 145 -35.74 33.32 19.35
N PRO A 146 -35.50 34.40 18.58
CA PRO A 146 -34.26 34.50 17.78
C PRO A 146 -33.05 34.34 18.70
N ARG A 147 -32.05 33.60 18.24
CA ARG A 147 -30.80 33.48 19.02
C ARG A 147 -30.14 34.83 19.16
N ALA A 148 -29.89 35.25 20.39
CA ALA A 148 -29.03 36.39 20.64
C ALA A 148 -27.64 36.11 20.03
N PRO A 149 -27.00 37.09 19.36
CA PRO A 149 -25.66 36.94 18.86
C PRO A 149 -24.72 36.52 20.02
N LYS A 150 -23.94 35.46 19.84
CA LYS A 150 -22.95 35.07 20.83
C LYS A 150 -22.00 36.22 21.05
N ALA A 151 -21.77 36.58 22.32
CA ALA A 151 -20.78 37.59 22.69
C ALA A 151 -19.40 37.17 22.12
N GLY A 152 -18.72 38.10 21.47
CA GLY A 152 -17.42 37.85 20.84
C GLY A 152 -16.39 37.56 21.92
N LYS A 153 -15.82 36.36 21.90
CA LYS A 153 -14.61 36.03 22.67
C LYS A 153 -13.38 36.51 21.90
N ARG A 154 -12.33 36.90 22.63
CA ARG A 154 -11.04 37.21 22.00
C ARG A 154 -10.53 35.99 21.22
N VAL A 155 -10.06 36.24 20.01
CA VAL A 155 -9.52 35.21 19.12
C VAL A 155 -8.06 34.99 19.47
N PHE A 156 -7.57 33.74 19.36
CA PHE A 156 -6.18 33.40 19.62
C PHE A 156 -5.19 34.30 18.85
N LEU A 157 -5.51 34.69 17.60
CA LEU A 157 -4.69 35.61 16.82
C LEU A 157 -4.58 37.01 17.44
N GLU A 158 -5.53 37.41 18.29
CA GLU A 158 -5.44 38.71 18.99
C GLU A 158 -4.31 38.73 20.04
N TYR A 159 -3.88 37.59 20.52
CA TYR A 159 -2.73 37.49 21.43
C TYR A 159 -1.40 37.68 20.70
N ILE A 160 -1.36 37.39 19.39
CA ILE A 160 -0.17 37.60 18.55
C ILE A 160 -0.23 39.03 17.98
N ARG A 161 0.11 40.02 18.81
CA ARG A 161 0.01 41.44 18.50
C ARG A 161 0.63 41.84 17.15
N PRO A 162 1.83 41.39 16.72
CA PRO A 162 2.43 41.80 15.45
C PRO A 162 1.63 41.36 14.23
N VAL A 163 1.05 40.13 14.26
CA VAL A 163 0.21 39.61 13.19
C VAL A 163 -1.13 40.33 13.14
N TRP A 164 -1.77 40.51 14.31
CA TRP A 164 -3.07 41.18 14.40
C TRP A 164 -3.04 42.63 13.92
N ARG A 165 -1.95 43.35 14.16
CA ARG A 165 -1.81 44.76 13.70
C ARG A 165 -1.71 44.89 12.17
N ARG A 166 -1.13 43.88 11.49
CA ARG A 166 -0.96 43.87 10.02
C ARG A 166 -2.23 43.44 9.27
N LEU A 167 -3.22 42.84 9.94
CA LEU A 167 -4.46 42.41 9.32
C LEU A 167 -5.36 43.60 9.04
N THR A 168 -5.99 43.60 7.83
CA THR A 168 -7.02 44.58 7.46
C THR A 168 -8.28 44.36 8.29
N PHE A 169 -9.16 45.34 8.30
CA PHE A 169 -10.44 45.29 9.03
C PHE A 169 -11.28 44.07 8.62
N THR A 170 -11.36 43.78 7.33
CA THR A 170 -12.12 42.66 6.79
C THR A 170 -11.59 41.34 7.33
N TRP A 171 -10.28 41.13 7.33
CA TRP A 171 -9.66 39.94 7.89
C TRP A 171 -9.90 39.80 9.40
N LYS A 172 -9.84 40.87 10.14
CA LYS A 172 -10.16 40.87 11.59
C LYS A 172 -11.59 40.47 11.87
N VAL A 173 -12.55 40.95 11.08
CA VAL A 173 -13.97 40.57 11.20
C VAL A 173 -14.18 39.12 10.79
N THR A 174 -13.57 38.69 9.70
CA THR A 174 -13.65 37.29 9.24
C THR A 174 -13.12 36.33 10.30
N MET A 175 -11.93 36.60 10.86
CA MET A 175 -11.36 35.76 11.91
C MET A 175 -12.25 35.73 13.15
N ARG A 176 -12.79 36.87 13.59
CA ARG A 176 -13.73 36.87 14.73
C ARG A 176 -15.00 36.09 14.45
N ASN A 177 -15.55 36.14 13.24
CA ASN A 177 -16.74 35.38 12.87
C ASN A 177 -16.44 33.88 12.80
N LEU A 178 -15.31 33.50 12.25
CA LEU A 178 -14.86 32.12 12.13
C LEU A 178 -14.72 31.47 13.50
N PHE A 179 -14.06 32.14 14.44
CA PHE A 179 -13.91 31.65 15.83
C PHE A 179 -15.17 31.82 16.69
N ARG A 180 -16.15 32.61 16.26
CA ARG A 180 -17.46 32.71 16.93
C ARG A 180 -18.30 31.44 16.70
N TYR A 181 -18.17 30.80 15.54
CA TYR A 181 -18.90 29.60 15.15
C TYR A 181 -17.99 28.36 15.08
N GLN A 182 -17.08 28.22 16.04
CA GLN A 182 -16.02 27.19 16.10
C GLN A 182 -16.52 25.78 15.78
N ARG A 183 -17.69 25.39 16.32
CA ARG A 183 -18.24 24.03 16.09
C ARG A 183 -18.43 23.76 14.59
N ARG A 184 -19.04 24.69 13.87
CA ARG A 184 -19.31 24.58 12.44
C ARG A 184 -18.00 24.58 11.65
N PHE A 185 -17.09 25.48 12.01
CA PHE A 185 -15.77 25.59 11.40
C PHE A 185 -14.99 24.27 11.52
N TRP A 186 -14.85 23.75 12.74
CA TRP A 186 -14.11 22.50 12.96
C TRP A 186 -14.76 21.28 12.28
N MET A 187 -16.09 21.19 12.25
CA MET A 187 -16.79 20.12 11.53
C MET A 187 -16.47 20.14 10.04
N THR A 188 -16.46 21.34 9.44
CA THR A 188 -16.10 21.50 8.01
C THR A 188 -14.62 21.19 7.77
N VAL A 189 -13.72 21.71 8.61
CA VAL A 189 -12.28 21.45 8.51
C VAL A 189 -11.96 19.97 8.63
N ILE A 190 -12.53 19.28 9.62
CA ILE A 190 -12.29 17.85 9.81
C ILE A 190 -12.90 17.03 8.65
N GLY A 191 -14.10 17.42 8.17
CA GLY A 191 -14.74 16.74 7.05
C GLY A 191 -13.91 16.86 5.77
N ILE A 192 -13.51 18.07 5.39
CA ILE A 192 -12.67 18.30 4.20
C ILE A 192 -11.28 17.67 4.40
N GLY A 193 -10.68 17.88 5.57
CA GLY A 193 -9.36 17.31 5.90
C GLY A 193 -9.34 15.78 5.83
N GLY A 194 -10.41 15.12 6.32
CA GLY A 194 -10.55 13.67 6.21
C GLY A 194 -10.63 13.18 4.76
N CYS A 195 -11.44 13.87 3.93
CA CYS A 195 -11.51 13.55 2.49
C CYS A 195 -10.18 13.80 1.78
N THR A 196 -9.50 14.92 2.09
CA THR A 196 -8.17 15.22 1.52
C THR A 196 -7.15 14.19 1.94
N ALA A 197 -7.16 13.77 3.21
CA ALA A 197 -6.27 12.72 3.70
C ALA A 197 -6.47 11.41 2.93
N LEU A 198 -7.72 11.00 2.67
CA LEU A 198 -8.01 9.80 1.86
C LEU A 198 -7.48 9.90 0.43
N ILE A 199 -7.65 11.07 -0.21
CA ILE A 199 -7.16 11.30 -1.57
C ILE A 199 -5.62 11.27 -1.59
N VAL A 200 -4.97 11.96 -0.65
CA VAL A 200 -3.50 11.98 -0.54
C VAL A 200 -2.95 10.57 -0.24
N THR A 201 -3.62 9.82 0.63
CA THR A 201 -3.24 8.42 0.89
C THR A 201 -3.39 7.55 -0.35
N GLY A 202 -4.47 7.72 -1.13
CA GLY A 202 -4.67 6.98 -2.38
C GLY A 202 -3.56 7.28 -3.40
N PHE A 203 -3.28 8.53 -3.69
CA PHE A 203 -2.18 8.91 -4.59
C PHE A 203 -0.81 8.51 -4.04
N GLY A 204 -0.60 8.63 -2.73
CA GLY A 204 0.64 8.21 -2.09
C GLY A 204 0.90 6.70 -2.20
N LEU A 205 -0.14 5.87 -2.08
CA LEU A 205 -0.05 4.44 -2.31
C LEU A 205 0.29 4.13 -3.78
N HIS A 206 -0.41 4.75 -4.72
CA HIS A 206 -0.13 4.61 -6.15
C HIS A 206 1.34 4.94 -6.46
N GLU A 207 1.80 6.13 -6.08
CA GLU A 207 3.18 6.57 -6.29
C GLU A 207 4.21 5.65 -5.63
N SER A 208 3.94 5.19 -4.40
CA SER A 208 4.82 4.26 -3.69
C SER A 208 4.97 2.93 -4.42
N ILE A 209 3.88 2.40 -5.00
CA ILE A 209 3.91 1.16 -5.77
C ILE A 209 4.78 1.30 -7.03
N PHE A 210 4.57 2.37 -7.80
CA PHE A 210 5.37 2.62 -9.02
C PHE A 210 6.83 2.96 -8.71
N SER A 211 7.09 3.62 -7.59
CA SER A 211 8.46 3.88 -7.13
C SER A 211 9.23 2.59 -6.83
N ILE A 212 8.56 1.60 -6.22
CA ILE A 212 9.15 0.27 -5.97
C ILE A 212 9.61 -0.39 -7.27
N LEU A 213 8.76 -0.41 -8.31
CA LEU A 213 9.08 -0.99 -9.60
C LEU A 213 10.30 -0.31 -10.24
N ASN A 214 10.28 1.03 -10.22
CA ASN A 214 11.38 1.80 -10.78
C ASN A 214 12.69 1.55 -10.04
N GLN A 215 12.67 1.56 -8.71
CA GLN A 215 13.87 1.34 -7.91
C GLN A 215 14.42 -0.08 -8.10
N GLN A 216 13.56 -1.11 -8.06
CA GLN A 216 14.00 -2.50 -8.19
C GLN A 216 14.58 -2.83 -9.57
N PHE A 217 13.86 -2.45 -10.63
CA PHE A 217 14.17 -2.94 -11.98
C PHE A 217 15.00 -1.98 -12.84
N TYR A 218 15.34 -0.79 -12.35
CA TYR A 218 16.20 0.15 -13.05
C TYR A 218 17.38 0.65 -12.23
N HIS A 219 17.37 0.42 -10.90
CA HIS A 219 18.47 0.87 -10.03
C HIS A 219 19.14 -0.30 -9.29
N VAL A 220 18.39 -1.31 -8.83
CA VAL A 220 18.98 -2.47 -8.15
C VAL A 220 19.41 -3.54 -9.17
N PHE A 221 18.51 -3.95 -10.07
CA PHE A 221 18.81 -4.93 -11.11
C PHE A 221 19.20 -4.22 -12.41
N LEU A 222 20.48 -4.29 -12.77
CA LEU A 222 21.04 -3.68 -13.98
C LEU A 222 21.30 -4.69 -15.10
N TYR A 223 20.83 -5.93 -14.94
CA TYR A 223 20.91 -6.99 -15.92
C TYR A 223 19.54 -7.25 -16.55
N ASP A 224 19.53 -7.79 -17.77
CA ASP A 224 18.31 -7.99 -18.56
C ASP A 224 17.78 -9.41 -18.48
N ALA A 225 18.67 -10.39 -18.28
CA ALA A 225 18.30 -11.80 -18.17
C ALA A 225 19.22 -12.56 -17.20
N ILE A 226 18.67 -13.64 -16.67
CA ILE A 226 19.43 -14.64 -15.93
C ILE A 226 19.31 -16.00 -16.58
N LEU A 227 20.43 -16.62 -16.83
CA LEU A 227 20.58 -17.97 -17.36
C LEU A 227 20.88 -18.91 -16.20
N GLY A 228 20.09 -19.96 -16.03
CA GLY A 228 20.37 -21.07 -15.13
C GLY A 228 21.15 -22.17 -15.85
N LEU A 229 22.23 -22.62 -15.19
CA LEU A 229 23.11 -23.67 -15.73
C LEU A 229 22.89 -24.96 -14.93
N ASP A 230 22.88 -26.11 -15.62
CA ASP A 230 22.82 -27.42 -14.95
C ASP A 230 24.08 -27.61 -14.10
N LYS A 231 23.91 -27.97 -12.83
CA LYS A 231 24.99 -28.32 -11.89
C LYS A 231 25.91 -29.44 -12.43
N LYS A 232 25.45 -30.20 -13.42
CA LYS A 232 26.23 -31.26 -14.08
C LYS A 232 26.89 -30.78 -15.37
N ALA A 233 26.71 -29.50 -15.74
CA ALA A 233 27.37 -28.95 -16.93
C ALA A 233 28.90 -29.00 -16.71
N GLY A 234 29.58 -29.73 -17.55
CA GLY A 234 31.04 -29.79 -17.49
C GLY A 234 31.67 -28.44 -17.88
N ALA A 235 32.94 -28.28 -17.57
CA ALA A 235 33.70 -27.05 -17.93
C ALA A 235 33.60 -26.71 -19.41
N ASP A 236 33.55 -27.72 -20.30
CA ASP A 236 33.42 -27.55 -21.74
C ASP A 236 32.10 -26.88 -22.15
N ASN A 237 30.99 -27.16 -21.42
CA ASN A 237 29.69 -26.55 -21.69
C ASN A 237 29.68 -25.09 -21.27
N LEU A 238 30.27 -24.77 -20.12
CA LEU A 238 30.43 -23.39 -19.65
C LEU A 238 31.26 -22.56 -20.62
N GLU A 239 32.39 -23.11 -21.12
CA GLU A 239 33.24 -22.43 -22.10
C GLU A 239 32.49 -22.21 -23.45
N THR A 240 31.61 -23.14 -23.83
CA THR A 240 30.78 -22.99 -25.03
C THR A 240 29.76 -21.88 -24.89
N VAL A 241 29.06 -21.80 -23.74
CA VAL A 241 28.08 -20.74 -23.43
C VAL A 241 28.77 -19.37 -23.34
N ASP A 242 29.89 -19.30 -22.64
CA ASP A 242 30.69 -18.09 -22.50
C ASP A 242 31.22 -17.58 -23.84
N GLY A 243 31.71 -18.51 -24.68
CA GLY A 243 32.17 -18.22 -26.03
C GLY A 243 31.07 -17.70 -26.94
N TYR A 244 29.85 -18.24 -26.84
CA TYR A 244 28.69 -17.73 -27.58
C TYR A 244 28.33 -16.32 -27.13
N LEU A 245 28.24 -16.09 -25.82
CA LEU A 245 27.87 -14.78 -25.26
C LEU A 245 28.90 -13.71 -25.62
N SER A 246 30.18 -14.02 -25.47
CA SER A 246 31.29 -13.12 -25.85
C SER A 246 31.35 -12.82 -27.36
N GLY A 247 30.84 -13.74 -28.20
CA GLY A 247 30.81 -13.57 -29.66
C GLY A 247 29.52 -12.94 -30.19
N SER A 248 28.48 -12.83 -29.38
CA SER A 248 27.18 -12.30 -29.79
C SER A 248 27.19 -10.77 -29.88
N PRO A 249 26.77 -10.18 -31.02
CA PRO A 249 26.70 -8.72 -31.13
C PRO A 249 25.55 -8.12 -30.32
N TRP A 250 24.67 -8.93 -29.79
CA TRP A 250 23.47 -8.53 -29.05
C TRP A 250 23.65 -8.56 -27.53
N VAL A 251 24.77 -9.15 -27.05
CA VAL A 251 25.12 -9.19 -25.64
C VAL A 251 26.25 -8.20 -25.39
N GLU A 252 26.02 -7.21 -24.55
CA GLU A 252 27.03 -6.23 -24.16
C GLU A 252 28.00 -6.85 -23.15
N ASP A 253 27.43 -7.57 -22.19
CA ASP A 253 28.18 -8.08 -21.07
C ASP A 253 27.47 -9.26 -20.38
N HIS A 254 28.24 -10.10 -19.70
CA HIS A 254 27.71 -11.21 -18.91
C HIS A 254 28.59 -11.51 -17.71
N LEU A 255 28.00 -12.07 -16.65
CA LEU A 255 28.69 -12.40 -15.41
C LEU A 255 28.30 -13.79 -14.94
N LEU A 256 29.28 -14.68 -14.81
CA LEU A 256 29.11 -15.99 -14.20
C LEU A 256 29.03 -15.82 -12.67
N THR A 257 28.02 -16.44 -12.06
CA THR A 257 27.75 -16.33 -10.62
C THR A 257 27.12 -17.62 -10.07
N SER A 258 26.91 -17.69 -8.78
CA SER A 258 26.15 -18.75 -8.13
C SER A 258 24.86 -18.19 -7.56
N GLN A 259 23.72 -18.76 -7.97
CA GLN A 259 22.42 -18.44 -7.38
C GLN A 259 21.74 -19.70 -6.89
N THR A 260 21.33 -19.73 -5.63
CA THR A 260 20.70 -20.91 -5.03
C THR A 260 19.53 -20.47 -4.15
N LEU A 261 18.42 -21.18 -4.24
CA LEU A 261 17.30 -21.00 -3.31
C LEU A 261 17.59 -21.77 -2.01
N LEU A 262 17.45 -21.12 -0.87
CA LEU A 262 17.61 -21.69 0.45
C LEU A 262 16.55 -21.16 1.42
N GLU A 263 16.44 -21.79 2.59
CA GLU A 263 15.63 -21.29 3.68
C GLU A 263 16.49 -20.55 4.71
N ALA A 264 16.07 -19.31 5.06
CA ALA A 264 16.67 -18.54 6.14
C ALA A 264 15.74 -18.50 7.35
N SER A 265 16.27 -18.71 8.53
CA SER A 265 15.50 -18.71 9.78
C SER A 265 16.31 -18.17 10.96
N THR A 266 15.58 -17.82 12.03
CA THR A 266 16.12 -17.55 13.36
C THR A 266 15.37 -18.43 14.37
N ASN A 267 14.75 -17.82 15.38
CA ASN A 267 13.88 -18.50 16.34
C ASN A 267 12.41 -18.60 15.89
N GLY A 268 12.09 -18.13 14.69
CA GLY A 268 10.76 -18.06 14.10
C GLY A 268 10.57 -18.99 12.89
N PRO A 269 9.57 -18.70 12.05
CA PRO A 269 9.37 -19.41 10.80
C PRO A 269 10.54 -19.23 9.84
N ALA A 270 10.77 -20.22 9.01
CA ALA A 270 11.74 -20.12 7.91
C ALA A 270 11.14 -19.37 6.72
N HIS A 271 11.98 -18.66 6.00
CA HIS A 271 11.63 -17.89 4.81
C HIS A 271 12.56 -18.25 3.66
N ASP A 272 11.98 -18.43 2.48
CA ASP A 272 12.72 -18.68 1.25
C ASP A 272 13.52 -17.43 0.84
N ALA A 273 14.79 -17.61 0.51
CA ALA A 273 15.64 -16.55 0.02
C ALA A 273 16.59 -17.06 -1.07
N TYR A 274 16.89 -16.21 -2.06
CA TYR A 274 17.92 -16.50 -3.05
C TYR A 274 19.28 -16.10 -2.52
N LEU A 275 20.19 -17.04 -2.46
CA LEU A 275 21.58 -16.81 -2.10
C LEU A 275 22.38 -16.52 -3.37
N PHE A 276 23.06 -15.36 -3.41
CA PHE A 276 24.07 -15.05 -4.40
C PHE A 276 25.46 -15.17 -3.79
N VAL A 277 26.34 -15.93 -4.46
CA VAL A 277 27.76 -16.00 -4.10
C VAL A 277 28.55 -15.17 -5.09
N VAL A 278 29.27 -14.19 -4.58
CA VAL A 278 29.95 -13.16 -5.36
C VAL A 278 31.46 -13.38 -5.29
N ASP A 279 32.08 -13.63 -6.44
CA ASP A 279 33.53 -13.80 -6.55
C ASP A 279 34.25 -12.46 -6.61
N ASP A 280 33.76 -11.55 -7.44
CA ASP A 280 34.26 -10.19 -7.61
C ASP A 280 33.15 -9.19 -7.39
N GLN A 281 33.24 -8.46 -6.29
CA GLN A 281 32.21 -7.51 -5.91
C GLN A 281 32.11 -6.32 -6.88
N GLU A 282 33.23 -5.79 -7.36
CA GLU A 282 33.22 -4.64 -8.27
C GLU A 282 32.50 -5.00 -9.56
N ARG A 283 32.79 -6.16 -10.10
CA ARG A 283 32.15 -6.71 -11.28
C ARG A 283 30.67 -7.04 -11.06
N PHE A 284 30.33 -7.61 -9.90
CA PHE A 284 28.95 -7.94 -9.56
C PHE A 284 28.06 -6.69 -9.43
N MET A 285 28.60 -5.59 -8.91
CA MET A 285 27.85 -4.34 -8.75
C MET A 285 27.56 -3.63 -10.09
N GLU A 286 28.17 -4.04 -11.19
CA GLU A 286 27.77 -3.62 -12.53
C GLU A 286 26.45 -4.25 -13.00
N PHE A 287 26.03 -5.36 -12.37
CA PHE A 287 24.82 -6.10 -12.67
C PHE A 287 23.76 -5.98 -11.57
N ILE A 288 24.17 -5.95 -10.30
CA ILE A 288 23.28 -5.79 -9.15
C ILE A 288 23.87 -4.77 -8.19
N GLN A 289 23.22 -3.62 -8.06
CA GLN A 289 23.65 -2.59 -7.11
C GLN A 289 23.17 -2.92 -5.69
N LEU A 290 24.13 -3.09 -4.79
CA LEU A 290 23.89 -3.25 -3.37
C LEU A 290 24.12 -1.90 -2.68
N GLY A 291 23.08 -1.32 -2.11
CA GLY A 291 23.13 -0.03 -1.43
C GLY A 291 22.23 0.01 -0.22
N HIS A 292 22.37 1.05 0.59
CA HIS A 292 21.46 1.37 1.68
C HIS A 292 20.40 2.36 1.18
N ARG A 293 19.16 2.24 1.68
CA ARG A 293 18.06 3.14 1.33
C ARG A 293 18.29 4.60 1.72
N THR A 294 19.02 4.84 2.81
CA THR A 294 19.13 6.17 3.42
C THR A 294 20.28 7.00 2.90
N ASP A 295 21.38 6.39 2.50
CA ASP A 295 22.64 7.12 2.33
C ASP A 295 23.28 6.92 0.95
N ASP A 296 22.67 6.16 0.04
CA ASP A 296 23.24 5.76 -1.28
C ASP A 296 24.67 5.19 -1.17
N GLU A 297 25.10 4.80 0.05
CA GLU A 297 26.40 4.18 0.22
C GLU A 297 26.37 2.73 -0.27
N PRO A 298 27.37 2.32 -1.08
CA PRO A 298 27.44 0.95 -1.56
C PRO A 298 27.71 -0.02 -0.41
N VAL A 299 26.89 -1.05 -0.30
CA VAL A 299 27.10 -2.13 0.66
C VAL A 299 28.28 -2.98 0.23
N ARG A 300 29.22 -3.24 1.15
CA ARG A 300 30.40 -4.07 0.89
C ARG A 300 30.21 -5.47 1.50
N LEU A 301 30.49 -6.47 0.68
CA LEU A 301 30.53 -7.85 1.14
C LEU A 301 31.77 -8.07 2.01
N SER A 302 31.57 -8.62 3.19
CA SER A 302 32.67 -8.97 4.10
C SER A 302 32.97 -10.47 4.03
N GLY A 303 34.22 -10.85 4.30
CA GLY A 303 34.61 -12.25 4.31
C GLY A 303 34.09 -13.07 5.49
N ASP A 304 33.45 -12.40 6.49
CA ASP A 304 33.02 -13.01 7.75
C ASP A 304 31.51 -12.89 8.03
N GLY A 305 30.71 -12.50 7.03
CA GLY A 305 29.27 -12.36 7.19
C GLY A 305 28.50 -12.26 5.88
N VAL A 306 27.18 -12.26 6.02
CA VAL A 306 26.23 -12.20 4.90
C VAL A 306 25.52 -10.86 4.89
N VAL A 307 25.16 -10.38 3.70
CA VAL A 307 24.29 -9.23 3.51
C VAL A 307 22.89 -9.74 3.22
N VAL A 308 21.92 -9.31 4.02
CA VAL A 308 20.51 -9.69 3.85
C VAL A 308 19.70 -8.52 3.33
N THR A 309 18.61 -8.79 2.62
CA THR A 309 17.72 -7.73 2.16
C THR A 309 16.84 -7.21 3.30
N GLU A 310 16.47 -5.91 3.26
CA GLU A 310 15.69 -5.23 4.32
C GLU A 310 14.45 -6.02 4.73
N LYS A 311 13.65 -6.47 3.77
CA LYS A 311 12.42 -7.19 4.09
C LYS A 311 12.68 -8.55 4.75
N LEU A 312 13.75 -9.23 4.35
CA LEU A 312 14.14 -10.48 5.00
C LEU A 312 14.60 -10.22 6.44
N SER A 313 15.37 -9.15 6.68
CA SER A 313 15.79 -8.78 8.03
C SER A 313 14.61 -8.48 8.96
N GLU A 314 13.58 -7.79 8.44
CA GLU A 314 12.33 -7.54 9.19
C GLU A 314 11.57 -8.84 9.52
N LEU A 315 11.46 -9.77 8.55
CA LEU A 315 10.74 -11.04 8.72
C LEU A 315 11.45 -11.97 9.70
N LEU A 316 12.78 -11.96 9.70
CA LEU A 316 13.60 -12.73 10.63
C LEU A 316 13.81 -12.03 11.98
N GLU A 317 13.38 -10.75 12.10
CA GLU A 317 13.57 -9.89 13.28
C GLU A 317 15.06 -9.76 13.65
N VAL A 318 15.94 -9.55 12.65
CA VAL A 318 17.39 -9.46 12.82
C VAL A 318 17.93 -8.08 12.45
N SER A 319 19.05 -7.73 13.08
CA SER A 319 19.84 -6.52 12.84
C SER A 319 21.27 -6.87 12.46
N VAL A 320 22.03 -5.90 11.99
CA VAL A 320 23.46 -6.06 11.73
C VAL A 320 24.18 -6.55 12.99
N GLY A 321 24.90 -7.65 12.86
CA GLY A 321 25.61 -8.33 13.94
C GLY A 321 24.94 -9.58 14.48
N ASP A 322 23.63 -9.79 14.21
CA ASP A 322 22.89 -10.97 14.64
C ASP A 322 23.25 -12.20 13.79
N ALA A 323 22.92 -13.39 14.31
CA ALA A 323 23.11 -14.65 13.61
C ALA A 323 21.79 -15.14 12.98
N ILE A 324 21.89 -15.68 11.77
CA ILE A 324 20.80 -16.37 11.06
C ILE A 324 21.21 -17.79 10.71
N THR A 325 20.26 -18.69 10.64
CA THR A 325 20.48 -20.05 10.16
C THR A 325 20.07 -20.15 8.71
N LEU A 326 20.99 -20.58 7.86
CA LEU A 326 20.77 -20.89 6.45
C LEU A 326 20.64 -22.40 6.30
N ASP A 327 19.53 -22.85 5.73
CA ASP A 327 19.29 -24.28 5.45
C ASP A 327 19.29 -24.47 3.93
N TYR A 328 20.31 -25.14 3.45
CA TYR A 328 20.46 -25.49 2.05
C TYR A 328 20.53 -27.02 1.90
N ASP A 329 19.54 -27.61 1.27
CA ASP A 329 19.44 -29.03 1.00
C ASP A 329 19.60 -29.93 2.27
N GLY A 330 19.05 -29.44 3.41
CA GLY A 330 19.12 -30.06 4.72
C GLY A 330 20.44 -29.81 5.48
N ARG A 331 21.35 -29.04 4.92
CA ARG A 331 22.59 -28.61 5.55
C ARG A 331 22.40 -27.23 6.18
N ARG A 332 22.47 -27.19 7.51
CA ARG A 332 22.28 -25.97 8.30
C ARG A 332 23.62 -25.35 8.67
N VAL A 333 23.78 -24.09 8.34
CA VAL A 333 24.95 -23.28 8.74
C VAL A 333 24.47 -22.01 9.42
N GLU A 334 25.24 -21.54 10.38
CA GLU A 334 24.97 -20.30 11.08
C GLU A 334 25.83 -19.20 10.45
N ALA A 335 25.20 -18.11 10.02
CA ALA A 335 25.84 -16.98 9.37
C ALA A 335 25.55 -15.69 10.14
N ARG A 336 26.54 -14.80 10.25
CA ARG A 336 26.36 -13.49 10.87
C ARG A 336 25.88 -12.48 9.82
N VAL A 337 24.89 -11.66 10.16
CA VAL A 337 24.46 -10.54 9.32
C VAL A 337 25.53 -9.45 9.40
N ALA A 338 26.24 -9.22 8.30
CA ALA A 338 27.27 -8.19 8.20
C ALA A 338 26.65 -6.83 7.84
N ASP A 339 25.64 -6.84 6.97
CA ASP A 339 24.95 -5.63 6.53
C ASP A 339 23.53 -5.94 6.00
N ILE A 340 22.75 -4.88 5.76
CA ILE A 340 21.37 -4.97 5.25
C ILE A 340 21.25 -4.10 4.01
N ALA A 341 20.97 -4.72 2.85
CA ALA A 341 20.85 -4.03 1.57
C ALA A 341 19.40 -3.71 1.22
N GLU A 342 19.19 -2.59 0.53
CA GLU A 342 17.92 -2.22 -0.05
C GLU A 342 17.49 -3.23 -1.12
N ASN A 343 16.22 -3.67 -1.02
CA ASN A 343 15.59 -4.51 -2.03
C ASN A 343 14.07 -4.53 -1.86
N TYR A 344 13.34 -4.57 -2.95
CA TYR A 344 11.89 -4.44 -2.95
C TYR A 344 11.14 -5.68 -3.43
N ALA A 345 11.79 -6.54 -4.21
CA ALA A 345 11.21 -7.74 -4.77
C ALA A 345 11.97 -8.98 -4.32
N TYR A 346 11.26 -10.00 -3.83
CA TYR A 346 11.83 -11.24 -3.28
C TYR A 346 12.77 -11.01 -2.09
N HIS A 347 13.41 -12.07 -1.64
CA HIS A 347 14.37 -12.06 -0.55
C HIS A 347 15.70 -12.57 -1.07
N TYR A 348 16.75 -11.80 -0.83
CA TYR A 348 18.09 -12.16 -1.25
C TYR A 348 19.07 -12.12 -0.08
N ILE A 349 20.07 -12.98 -0.18
CA ILE A 349 21.22 -13.03 0.70
C ILE A 349 22.45 -13.00 -0.20
N TYR A 350 23.37 -12.09 0.08
CA TYR A 350 24.61 -11.93 -0.68
C TYR A 350 25.79 -12.20 0.21
N LEU A 351 26.76 -12.94 -0.29
CA LEU A 351 28.00 -13.20 0.42
C LEU A 351 29.16 -13.39 -0.56
N SER A 352 30.38 -13.16 -0.07
CA SER A 352 31.58 -13.41 -0.86
C SER A 352 31.87 -14.89 -0.99
N ALA A 353 32.60 -15.30 -2.04
CA ALA A 353 33.06 -16.66 -2.22
C ALA A 353 33.90 -17.17 -1.03
N GLU A 354 34.67 -16.29 -0.41
CA GLU A 354 35.45 -16.59 0.80
C GLU A 354 34.53 -16.92 1.99
N CYS A 355 33.48 -16.11 2.19
CA CYS A 355 32.49 -16.35 3.25
C CYS A 355 31.71 -17.64 3.00
N TYR A 356 31.33 -17.91 1.75
CA TYR A 356 30.66 -19.17 1.38
C TYR A 356 31.53 -20.40 1.71
N GLN A 357 32.80 -20.38 1.30
CA GLN A 357 33.74 -21.46 1.57
C GLN A 357 33.99 -21.65 3.09
N ALA A 358 34.01 -20.54 3.85
CA ALA A 358 34.15 -20.62 5.30
C ALA A 358 32.90 -21.26 5.98
N LEU A 359 31.70 -20.94 5.50
CA LEU A 359 30.45 -21.44 6.06
C LEU A 359 30.14 -22.88 5.62
N PHE A 360 30.30 -23.17 4.33
CA PHE A 360 29.92 -24.46 3.76
C PHE A 360 31.09 -25.47 3.62
N GLY A 361 32.33 -25.01 3.75
CA GLY A 361 33.53 -25.85 3.71
C GLY A 361 33.96 -26.30 2.30
N GLU A 362 33.30 -25.80 1.27
CA GLU A 362 33.56 -26.11 -0.13
C GLU A 362 33.35 -24.84 -0.98
N PRO A 363 34.02 -24.68 -2.12
CA PRO A 363 33.78 -23.56 -3.02
C PRO A 363 32.35 -23.62 -3.60
N SER A 364 31.78 -22.46 -3.92
CA SER A 364 30.49 -22.42 -4.61
C SER A 364 30.64 -22.92 -6.06
N GLU A 365 29.64 -23.66 -6.51
CA GLU A 365 29.52 -24.02 -7.92
C GLU A 365 28.79 -22.91 -8.67
N HIS A 366 29.37 -22.45 -9.78
CA HIS A 366 28.71 -21.50 -10.65
C HIS A 366 27.57 -22.19 -11.41
N ASN A 367 26.36 -21.70 -11.22
CA ASN A 367 25.15 -22.28 -11.79
C ASN A 367 24.22 -21.23 -12.40
N ALA A 368 24.68 -19.99 -12.53
CA ALA A 368 23.90 -18.92 -13.12
C ALA A 368 24.80 -17.93 -13.88
N MET A 369 24.26 -17.33 -14.93
CA MET A 369 24.85 -16.20 -15.64
C MET A 369 23.89 -15.05 -15.68
N LEU A 370 24.34 -13.84 -15.31
CA LEU A 370 23.61 -12.60 -15.51
C LEU A 370 24.01 -12.03 -16.86
N LEU A 371 23.05 -11.57 -17.66
CA LEU A 371 23.26 -11.05 -19.00
C LEU A 371 22.76 -9.62 -19.10
N ARG A 372 23.53 -8.77 -19.78
CA ARG A 372 23.14 -7.43 -20.19
C ARG A 372 23.19 -7.35 -21.72
N TYR A 373 22.09 -6.92 -22.30
CA TYR A 373 21.99 -6.77 -23.75
C TYR A 373 22.64 -5.46 -24.23
N ALA A 374 23.14 -5.49 -25.44
CA ALA A 374 23.69 -4.32 -26.08
C ALA A 374 22.59 -3.28 -26.39
N ASP A 375 22.96 -2.00 -26.38
CA ASP A 375 22.10 -0.91 -26.80
C ASP A 375 21.58 -1.18 -28.25
N GLY A 376 20.26 -1.32 -28.40
CA GLY A 376 19.63 -1.60 -29.68
C GLY A 376 19.22 -3.05 -29.91
N ALA A 377 19.53 -3.97 -29.00
CA ALA A 377 18.91 -5.30 -29.02
C ALA A 377 17.42 -5.18 -28.68
N GLY A 378 16.55 -5.54 -29.63
CA GLY A 378 15.11 -5.58 -29.43
C GLY A 378 14.63 -6.95 -28.95
N GLU A 379 13.30 -7.09 -28.86
CA GLU A 379 12.64 -8.35 -28.42
C GLU A 379 13.00 -9.53 -29.34
N ALA A 380 13.07 -9.31 -30.65
CA ALA A 380 13.41 -10.37 -31.63
C ALA A 380 14.85 -10.87 -31.51
N GLU A 381 15.79 -9.96 -31.21
CA GLU A 381 17.19 -10.28 -30.99
C GLU A 381 17.40 -11.03 -29.67
N SER A 382 16.75 -10.56 -28.60
CA SER A 382 16.81 -11.22 -27.29
C SER A 382 16.17 -12.60 -27.32
N ASP A 383 15.05 -12.78 -28.05
CA ASP A 383 14.42 -14.08 -28.26
C ASP A 383 15.31 -15.05 -29.04
N THR A 384 16.08 -14.54 -30.03
CA THR A 384 17.06 -15.34 -30.75
C THR A 384 18.16 -15.83 -29.82
N VAL A 385 18.75 -14.92 -29.01
CA VAL A 385 19.78 -15.27 -28.02
C VAL A 385 19.27 -16.29 -27.01
N SER A 386 18.06 -16.10 -26.49
CA SER A 386 17.48 -17.05 -25.53
C SER A 386 17.20 -18.43 -26.16
N ALA A 387 16.71 -18.48 -27.40
CA ALA A 387 16.46 -19.73 -28.10
C ALA A 387 17.76 -20.50 -28.39
N ASP A 388 18.80 -19.80 -28.82
CA ASP A 388 20.10 -20.38 -29.08
C ASP A 388 20.72 -20.94 -27.77
N LEU A 389 20.67 -20.17 -26.68
CA LEU A 389 21.18 -20.59 -25.37
C LEU A 389 20.42 -21.79 -24.82
N MET A 390 19.08 -21.77 -24.88
CA MET A 390 18.23 -22.88 -24.44
C MET A 390 18.40 -24.17 -25.26
N ALA A 391 18.98 -24.08 -26.47
CA ALA A 391 19.33 -25.24 -27.30
C ALA A 391 20.72 -25.82 -26.97
N MET A 392 21.51 -25.16 -26.13
CA MET A 392 22.85 -25.63 -25.73
C MET A 392 22.77 -26.63 -24.58
N ASP A 393 23.65 -27.64 -24.64
CA ASP A 393 23.81 -28.58 -23.52
C ASP A 393 24.34 -27.84 -22.27
N GLY A 394 23.73 -28.10 -21.13
CA GLY A 394 24.14 -27.52 -19.85
C GLY A 394 23.41 -26.22 -19.49
N VAL A 395 22.47 -25.75 -20.32
CA VAL A 395 21.55 -24.67 -20.00
C VAL A 395 20.21 -25.25 -19.52
N ASP A 396 19.79 -24.88 -18.32
CA ASP A 396 18.61 -25.41 -17.65
C ASP A 396 17.41 -24.46 -17.73
N SER A 397 17.65 -23.16 -17.65
CA SER A 397 16.60 -22.15 -17.65
C SER A 397 17.07 -20.82 -18.18
N TYR A 398 16.13 -20.03 -18.68
CA TYR A 398 16.33 -18.66 -19.10
C TYR A 398 15.18 -17.79 -18.61
N SER A 399 15.48 -16.70 -17.93
CA SER A 399 14.48 -15.79 -17.40
C SER A 399 14.82 -14.34 -17.71
N TYR A 400 13.91 -13.65 -18.38
CA TYR A 400 14.03 -12.21 -18.60
C TYR A 400 13.63 -11.42 -17.35
N ILE A 401 14.39 -10.40 -17.02
CA ILE A 401 14.01 -9.43 -15.98
C ILE A 401 12.76 -8.65 -16.39
N ALA A 402 12.58 -8.37 -17.67
CA ALA A 402 11.37 -7.76 -18.19
C ALA A 402 10.11 -8.59 -17.84
N THR A 403 10.14 -9.92 -18.01
CA THR A 403 9.02 -10.78 -17.63
C THR A 403 8.76 -10.74 -16.12
N LEU A 404 9.81 -10.70 -15.31
CA LEU A 404 9.69 -10.59 -13.87
C LEU A 404 9.07 -9.24 -13.46
N ARG A 405 9.53 -8.15 -14.08
CA ARG A 405 8.98 -6.81 -13.90
C ARG A 405 7.51 -6.74 -14.31
N ASP A 406 7.16 -7.31 -15.46
CA ASP A 406 5.79 -7.27 -16.00
C ASP A 406 4.85 -8.07 -15.08
N ASN A 407 5.24 -9.26 -14.62
CA ASN A 407 4.50 -10.03 -13.63
C ASN A 407 4.29 -9.25 -12.31
N PHE A 408 5.31 -8.48 -11.90
CA PHE A 408 5.22 -7.64 -10.71
C PHE A 408 4.31 -6.44 -10.94
N THR A 409 4.37 -5.84 -12.13
CA THR A 409 3.50 -4.73 -12.56
C THR A 409 2.05 -5.18 -12.61
N ASP A 410 1.76 -6.33 -13.20
CA ASP A 410 0.41 -6.91 -13.25
C ASP A 410 -0.16 -7.15 -11.85
N SER A 411 0.68 -7.65 -10.92
CA SER A 411 0.32 -7.79 -9.50
C SER A 411 -0.05 -6.46 -8.86
N MET A 412 0.68 -5.41 -9.19
CA MET A 412 0.46 -4.08 -8.61
C MET A 412 -0.74 -3.37 -9.25
N GLU A 413 -1.03 -3.60 -10.55
CA GLU A 413 -2.23 -3.06 -11.20
C GLU A 413 -3.53 -3.47 -10.51
N ALA A 414 -3.60 -4.69 -9.98
CA ALA A 414 -4.77 -5.14 -9.22
C ALA A 414 -5.02 -4.28 -7.96
N ILE A 415 -3.94 -3.86 -7.29
CA ILE A 415 -4.00 -2.96 -6.13
C ILE A 415 -4.36 -1.54 -6.58
N ASP A 416 -3.83 -1.09 -7.73
CA ASP A 416 -4.08 0.23 -8.27
C ASP A 416 -5.57 0.46 -8.59
N TYR A 417 -6.26 -0.53 -9.14
CA TYR A 417 -7.73 -0.46 -9.32
C TYR A 417 -8.46 -0.21 -7.99
N ALA A 418 -8.05 -0.85 -6.90
CA ALA A 418 -8.64 -0.61 -5.58
C ALA A 418 -8.36 0.83 -5.10
N VAL A 419 -7.16 1.34 -5.33
CA VAL A 419 -6.76 2.72 -4.99
C VAL A 419 -7.58 3.73 -5.78
N VAL A 420 -7.79 3.56 -7.08
CA VAL A 420 -8.61 4.43 -7.93
C VAL A 420 -10.06 4.48 -7.43
N ILE A 421 -10.62 3.36 -7.01
CA ILE A 421 -11.97 3.31 -6.42
C ILE A 421 -12.01 4.14 -5.12
N ILE A 422 -11.00 4.01 -4.26
CA ILE A 422 -10.92 4.76 -3.00
C ILE A 422 -10.81 6.27 -3.28
N ILE A 423 -9.96 6.69 -4.21
CA ILE A 423 -9.80 8.09 -4.60
C ILE A 423 -11.12 8.65 -5.12
N THR A 424 -11.80 7.92 -6.01
CA THR A 424 -13.08 8.33 -6.60
C THR A 424 -14.16 8.47 -5.51
N ALA A 425 -14.26 7.51 -4.60
CA ALA A 425 -15.20 7.56 -3.49
C ALA A 425 -14.89 8.72 -2.53
N ALA A 426 -13.60 8.96 -2.22
CA ALA A 426 -13.18 10.07 -1.37
C ALA A 426 -13.46 11.43 -2.03
N ALA A 427 -13.24 11.57 -3.34
CA ALA A 427 -13.57 12.78 -4.09
C ALA A 427 -15.09 13.05 -4.11
N ALA A 428 -15.91 12.02 -4.33
CA ALA A 428 -17.37 12.14 -4.25
C ALA A 428 -17.82 12.57 -2.85
N LEU A 429 -17.25 11.98 -1.79
CA LEU A 429 -17.54 12.35 -0.41
C LEU A 429 -17.11 13.80 -0.11
N ALA A 430 -15.93 14.23 -0.59
CA ALA A 430 -15.46 15.60 -0.44
C ALA A 430 -16.41 16.60 -1.11
N PHE A 431 -16.89 16.27 -2.30
CA PHE A 431 -17.89 17.09 -3.00
C PHE A 431 -19.17 17.24 -2.18
N VAL A 432 -19.71 16.14 -1.62
CA VAL A 432 -20.90 16.18 -0.77
C VAL A 432 -20.67 17.00 0.49
N VAL A 433 -19.51 16.89 1.14
CA VAL A 433 -19.16 17.67 2.33
C VAL A 433 -19.04 19.16 2.02
N LEU A 434 -18.49 19.53 0.86
CA LEU A 434 -18.36 20.92 0.44
C LEU A 434 -19.72 21.53 0.05
N TYR A 435 -20.58 20.76 -0.61
CA TYR A 435 -21.91 21.21 -1.03
C TYR A 435 -22.86 21.45 0.14
N ASN A 436 -22.69 20.75 1.25
CA ASN A 436 -23.52 20.83 2.45
C ASN A 436 -23.15 22.04 3.35
#